data_a7ba90d2496e530f7577560cf4939832
#
_entry.id   a7ba90d2496e530f7577560cf4939832
#
_cell.length_a   1.000
_cell.length_b   1.000
_cell.length_c   1.000
_cell.angle_alpha   90.00
_cell.angle_beta   90.00
_cell.angle_gamma   90.00
#
_symmetry.space_group_name_H-M   'P 1'
#
loop_
_entity.id
_entity.type
_entity.pdbx_description
1 polymer ?
#
loop_
_entity_poly.entity_id
_entity_poly.type
_entity_poly.pdbx_seq_one_letter_code
_entity_poly.pdbx_strand_id
1 'polypeptide(L)'
;NVVLIDARNEAEYEAYHVEGAVNIPRSAIVTDKPYPNMLAPKVRIENVMGNSGISNDTLVVVYDNNKNMDAARLWWTLLVYGHENAKIINGGVNALAKDGVEFVQEVPEVEKAQFTAEELNTDYIATKEEIEGYLNEPQEDILLLDTRTQEEYAAGTIPGSVLYNFENNNYSTGAFKSPKDIQNDYIDIGITPDQTIVMFCKTSIRGAQSFAALYNAGYRNLKLYDGAWVEWSDSDEVPAEEPADTPAPPPSSSDGS
;
A
#
# COMPACT_ATOMS: atom_id res chain seq x y z
N ASN A 1 -9.03 3.16 23.05
CA ASN A 1 -8.76 4.46 22.42
C ASN A 1 -8.79 4.31 20.89
N VAL A 2 -9.28 5.35 20.18
CA VAL A 2 -9.31 5.41 18.73
C VAL A 2 -8.63 6.71 18.29
N VAL A 3 -7.72 6.63 17.34
CA VAL A 3 -7.11 7.80 16.70
C VAL A 3 -7.43 7.76 15.21
N LEU A 4 -8.03 8.85 14.70
CA LEU A 4 -8.30 9.05 13.29
C LEU A 4 -7.12 9.78 12.65
N ILE A 5 -6.61 9.24 11.53
CA ILE A 5 -5.44 9.79 10.83
C ILE A 5 -5.82 10.23 9.44
N ASP A 6 -5.46 11.45 9.11
CA ASP A 6 -5.41 11.98 7.76
C ASP A 6 -4.00 11.74 7.17
N ALA A 7 -3.92 10.86 6.17
CA ALA A 7 -2.64 10.50 5.52
C ALA A 7 -2.29 11.41 4.33
N ARG A 8 -3.09 12.44 4.07
CA ARG A 8 -2.81 13.44 3.02
C ARG A 8 -1.61 14.32 3.40
N ASN A 9 -1.12 15.09 2.44
CA ASN A 9 -0.08 16.07 2.72
C ASN A 9 -0.59 17.17 3.69
N GLU A 10 0.36 17.85 4.34
CA GLU A 10 0.08 18.86 5.36
C GLU A 10 -0.81 20.00 4.83
N ALA A 11 -0.57 20.47 3.61
CA ALA A 11 -1.37 21.55 3.02
C ALA A 11 -2.83 21.17 2.78
N GLU A 12 -3.11 19.94 2.39
CA GLU A 12 -4.48 19.43 2.24
C GLU A 12 -5.17 19.25 3.60
N TYR A 13 -4.43 18.78 4.60
CA TYR A 13 -4.92 18.66 5.97
C TYR A 13 -5.26 20.01 6.59
N GLU A 14 -4.35 21.01 6.47
CA GLU A 14 -4.59 22.37 6.96
C GLU A 14 -5.76 23.06 6.26
N ALA A 15 -5.98 22.77 4.98
CA ALA A 15 -7.11 23.33 4.25
C ALA A 15 -8.47 22.86 4.82
N TYR A 16 -8.59 21.57 5.09
CA TYR A 16 -9.72 20.95 5.77
C TYR A 16 -9.42 19.49 6.11
N HIS A 17 -9.88 19.02 7.24
CA HIS A 17 -9.77 17.62 7.67
C HIS A 17 -10.99 17.21 8.51
N VAL A 18 -11.17 15.92 8.74
CA VAL A 18 -12.24 15.43 9.63
C VAL A 18 -11.97 15.90 11.04
N GLU A 19 -13.00 16.39 11.75
CA GLU A 19 -12.88 16.84 13.14
C GLU A 19 -12.18 15.79 14.00
N GLY A 20 -11.14 16.22 14.73
CA GLY A 20 -10.34 15.38 15.61
C GLY A 20 -9.32 14.48 14.90
N ALA A 21 -9.20 14.52 13.58
CA ALA A 21 -8.17 13.78 12.86
C ALA A 21 -6.78 14.39 13.07
N VAL A 22 -5.77 13.53 13.18
CA VAL A 22 -4.35 13.89 13.27
C VAL A 22 -3.68 13.66 11.92
N ASN A 23 -2.79 14.56 11.50
CA ASN A 23 -2.08 14.40 10.24
C ASN A 23 -0.82 13.53 10.39
N ILE A 24 -0.73 12.46 9.62
CA ILE A 24 0.51 11.68 9.42
C ILE A 24 0.70 11.50 7.91
N PRO A 25 1.35 12.47 7.24
CA PRO A 25 1.59 12.38 5.80
C PRO A 25 2.61 11.28 5.47
N ARG A 26 2.62 10.83 4.22
CA ARG A 26 3.58 9.83 3.72
C ARG A 26 5.02 10.15 4.09
N SER A 27 5.44 11.40 3.96
CA SER A 27 6.80 11.87 4.26
C SER A 27 7.24 11.58 5.70
N ALA A 28 6.30 11.43 6.64
CA ALA A 28 6.61 11.12 8.03
C ALA A 28 7.04 9.65 8.23
N ILE A 29 6.54 8.73 7.39
CA ILE A 29 6.70 7.28 7.54
C ILE A 29 7.60 6.63 6.48
N VAL A 30 8.19 7.41 5.60
CA VAL A 30 9.14 6.93 4.59
C VAL A 30 10.49 7.63 4.68
N THR A 31 11.50 7.05 4.05
CA THR A 31 12.82 7.65 3.83
C THR A 31 13.15 7.64 2.33
N ASP A 32 13.99 8.59 1.88
CA ASP A 32 14.43 8.68 0.49
C ASP A 32 15.84 8.10 0.28
N LYS A 33 16.32 7.33 1.27
CA LYS A 33 17.63 6.66 1.18
C LYS A 33 17.51 5.20 1.61
N PRO A 34 18.17 4.27 0.87
CA PRO A 34 18.92 4.53 -0.38
C PRO A 34 18.02 4.92 -1.57
N TYR A 35 16.73 4.54 -1.55
CA TYR A 35 15.77 4.81 -2.63
C TYR A 35 14.54 5.58 -2.11
N PRO A 36 13.80 6.30 -3.00
CA PRO A 36 12.63 7.08 -2.60
C PRO A 36 11.50 6.23 -2.01
N ASN A 37 10.85 6.74 -0.99
CA ASN A 37 9.69 6.14 -0.32
C ASN A 37 9.93 4.78 0.36
N MET A 38 11.17 4.42 0.67
CA MET A 38 11.43 3.24 1.49
C MET A 38 10.87 3.39 2.91
N LEU A 39 10.58 2.28 3.56
CA LEU A 39 10.08 2.25 4.93
C LEU A 39 11.03 2.99 5.88
N ALA A 40 10.49 3.91 6.66
CA ALA A 40 11.28 4.62 7.67
C ALA A 40 11.70 3.67 8.80
N PRO A 41 12.87 3.90 9.43
CA PRO A 41 13.35 3.04 10.50
C PRO A 41 12.44 3.10 11.75
N LYS A 42 12.44 2.00 12.51
CA LYS A 42 11.66 1.74 13.72
C LYS A 42 11.54 2.96 14.65
N VAL A 43 12.66 3.55 15.03
CA VAL A 43 12.69 4.72 15.94
C VAL A 43 11.89 5.91 15.40
N ARG A 44 11.90 6.12 14.07
CA ARG A 44 11.12 7.19 13.46
C ARG A 44 9.63 6.89 13.54
N ILE A 45 9.23 5.65 13.28
CA ILE A 45 7.82 5.22 13.39
C ILE A 45 7.33 5.34 14.83
N GLU A 46 8.11 4.88 15.82
CA GLU A 46 7.78 5.05 17.24
C GLU A 46 7.54 6.50 17.62
N ASN A 47 8.42 7.40 17.18
CA ASN A 47 8.29 8.84 17.46
C ASN A 47 7.07 9.46 16.77
N VAL A 48 6.81 9.11 15.50
CA VAL A 48 5.66 9.64 14.75
C VAL A 48 4.36 9.18 15.40
N MET A 49 4.22 7.89 15.69
CA MET A 49 3.01 7.34 16.31
C MET A 49 2.79 7.90 17.71
N GLY A 50 3.83 7.91 18.55
CA GLY A 50 3.73 8.44 19.91
C GLY A 50 3.38 9.93 19.97
N ASN A 51 3.97 10.75 19.10
CA ASN A 51 3.63 12.18 18.99
C ASN A 51 2.20 12.41 18.49
N SER A 52 1.63 11.46 17.77
CA SER A 52 0.26 11.48 17.26
C SER A 52 -0.77 10.87 18.24
N GLY A 53 -0.37 10.62 19.49
CA GLY A 53 -1.26 10.09 20.52
C GLY A 53 -1.57 8.60 20.40
N ILE A 54 -0.79 7.86 19.61
CA ILE A 54 -0.99 6.43 19.36
C ILE A 54 -0.13 5.62 20.34
N SER A 55 -0.77 4.73 21.08
CA SER A 55 -0.15 3.68 21.89
C SER A 55 -0.37 2.31 21.23
N ASN A 56 0.25 1.26 21.77
CA ASN A 56 0.09 -0.10 21.24
C ASN A 56 -1.35 -0.64 21.29
N ASP A 57 -2.19 -0.11 22.20
CA ASP A 57 -3.60 -0.50 22.36
C ASP A 57 -4.57 0.37 21.52
N THR A 58 -4.07 1.36 20.80
CA THR A 58 -4.90 2.30 20.03
C THR A 58 -5.44 1.64 18.77
N LEU A 59 -6.74 1.77 18.52
CA LEU A 59 -7.29 1.50 17.18
C LEU A 59 -6.95 2.70 16.28
N VAL A 60 -6.16 2.45 15.26
CA VAL A 60 -5.79 3.44 14.25
C VAL A 60 -6.74 3.35 13.08
N VAL A 61 -7.36 4.48 12.70
CA VAL A 61 -8.25 4.55 11.54
C VAL A 61 -7.70 5.59 10.58
N VAL A 62 -7.40 5.20 9.34
CA VAL A 62 -6.66 6.04 8.38
C VAL A 62 -7.52 6.34 7.15
N TYR A 63 -7.46 7.58 6.68
CA TYR A 63 -8.04 7.96 5.40
C TYR A 63 -7.08 8.81 4.56
N ASP A 64 -7.34 8.86 3.25
CA ASP A 64 -6.68 9.76 2.30
C ASP A 64 -7.69 10.30 1.27
N ASN A 65 -7.21 10.89 0.19
CA ASN A 65 -8.00 11.28 -0.98
C ASN A 65 -7.42 10.73 -2.29
N ASN A 66 -6.53 9.76 -2.20
CA ASN A 66 -5.69 9.30 -3.30
C ASN A 66 -5.83 7.79 -3.54
N LYS A 67 -7.07 7.33 -3.76
CA LYS A 67 -7.39 5.91 -4.05
C LYS A 67 -6.85 4.95 -2.99
N ASN A 68 -6.86 5.36 -1.73
CA ASN A 68 -6.35 4.64 -0.57
C ASN A 68 -4.83 4.35 -0.59
N MET A 69 -4.03 5.00 -1.43
CA MET A 69 -2.59 4.72 -1.56
C MET A 69 -1.79 5.13 -0.31
N ASP A 70 -2.02 6.36 0.19
CA ASP A 70 -1.32 6.89 1.36
C ASP A 70 -1.81 6.22 2.64
N ALA A 71 -3.11 6.00 2.74
CA ALA A 71 -3.73 5.26 3.85
C ALA A 71 -3.23 3.81 3.90
N ALA A 72 -3.13 3.12 2.76
CA ALA A 72 -2.61 1.77 2.68
C ALA A 72 -1.11 1.69 3.02
N ARG A 73 -0.31 2.69 2.60
CA ARG A 73 1.11 2.74 2.96
C ARG A 73 1.29 2.89 4.46
N LEU A 74 0.52 3.75 5.13
CA LEU A 74 0.57 3.89 6.58
C LEU A 74 0.08 2.61 7.27
N TRP A 75 -1.02 2.03 6.83
CA TRP A 75 -1.56 0.78 7.35
C TRP A 75 -0.53 -0.37 7.23
N TRP A 76 0.12 -0.51 6.06
CA TRP A 76 1.17 -1.51 5.85
C TRP A 76 2.39 -1.25 6.75
N THR A 77 2.79 0.01 6.92
CA THR A 77 3.86 0.39 7.85
C THR A 77 3.57 -0.06 9.29
N LEU A 78 2.34 0.13 9.75
CA LEU A 78 1.91 -0.33 11.07
C LEU A 78 1.92 -1.87 11.16
N LEU A 79 1.42 -2.55 10.13
CA LEU A 79 1.40 -4.01 10.05
C LEU A 79 2.81 -4.62 10.17
N VAL A 80 3.78 -4.12 9.42
CA VAL A 80 5.15 -4.65 9.43
C VAL A 80 5.91 -4.38 10.73
N TYR A 81 5.47 -3.38 11.49
CA TYR A 81 5.98 -3.08 12.83
C TYR A 81 5.10 -3.63 13.96
N GLY A 82 4.23 -4.61 13.67
CA GLY A 82 3.48 -5.38 14.65
C GLY A 82 2.20 -4.73 15.18
N HIS A 83 1.77 -3.59 14.63
CA HIS A 83 0.51 -2.95 15.03
C HIS A 83 -0.63 -3.32 14.08
N GLU A 84 -1.31 -4.43 14.36
CA GLU A 84 -2.41 -4.95 13.53
C GLU A 84 -3.75 -4.23 13.75
N ASN A 85 -3.86 -3.44 14.82
CA ASN A 85 -5.09 -2.73 15.15
C ASN A 85 -5.24 -1.43 14.34
N ALA A 86 -5.17 -1.56 13.02
CA ALA A 86 -5.29 -0.47 12.07
C ALA A 86 -6.34 -0.77 10.99
N LYS A 87 -7.09 0.25 10.56
CA LYS A 87 -8.15 0.17 9.55
C LYS A 87 -8.03 1.32 8.56
N ILE A 88 -8.46 1.08 7.32
CA ILE A 88 -8.55 2.09 6.27
C ILE A 88 -10.02 2.45 6.07
N ILE A 89 -10.32 3.75 6.02
CA ILE A 89 -11.64 4.25 5.57
C ILE A 89 -11.65 4.16 4.05
N ASN A 90 -12.39 3.19 3.55
CA ASN A 90 -12.45 2.90 2.11
C ASN A 90 -13.11 4.05 1.33
N GLY A 91 -12.40 4.60 0.34
CA GLY A 91 -12.83 5.76 -0.42
C GLY A 91 -12.51 7.12 0.23
N GLY A 92 -11.92 7.11 1.43
CA GLY A 92 -11.31 8.26 2.10
C GLY A 92 -12.21 9.50 2.18
N VAL A 93 -11.65 10.67 1.90
CA VAL A 93 -12.37 11.97 1.96
C VAL A 93 -13.68 11.96 1.16
N ASN A 94 -13.69 11.35 -0.02
CA ASN A 94 -14.88 11.34 -0.87
C ASN A 94 -16.05 10.55 -0.23
N ALA A 95 -15.73 9.41 0.37
CA ALA A 95 -16.73 8.59 1.08
C ALA A 95 -17.25 9.32 2.33
N LEU A 96 -16.33 9.88 3.14
CA LEU A 96 -16.67 10.65 4.35
C LEU A 96 -17.54 11.86 4.03
N ALA A 97 -17.21 12.64 3.00
CA ALA A 97 -18.01 13.79 2.57
C ALA A 97 -19.41 13.37 2.08
N LYS A 98 -19.51 12.27 1.33
CA LYS A 98 -20.78 11.72 0.87
C LYS A 98 -21.68 11.29 2.04
N ASP A 99 -21.08 10.76 3.10
CA ASP A 99 -21.79 10.32 4.31
C ASP A 99 -22.10 11.49 5.27
N GLY A 100 -21.75 12.73 4.90
CA GLY A 100 -22.07 13.94 5.64
C GLY A 100 -21.16 14.17 6.86
N VAL A 101 -19.96 13.59 6.86
CA VAL A 101 -18.96 13.85 7.93
C VAL A 101 -18.51 15.31 7.85
N GLU A 102 -18.42 15.96 9.00
CA GLU A 102 -17.99 17.36 9.10
C GLU A 102 -16.47 17.50 8.92
N PHE A 103 -16.07 18.50 8.14
CA PHE A 103 -14.69 18.86 7.93
C PHE A 103 -14.41 20.23 8.55
N VAL A 104 -13.28 20.35 9.22
CA VAL A 104 -12.86 21.54 9.95
C VAL A 104 -11.44 21.96 9.56
N GLN A 105 -11.00 23.12 10.03
CA GLN A 105 -9.62 23.60 9.91
C GLN A 105 -8.90 23.61 11.27
N GLU A 106 -9.63 23.39 12.36
CA GLU A 106 -9.07 23.42 13.71
C GLU A 106 -8.27 22.13 13.96
N VAL A 107 -6.96 22.30 14.15
CA VAL A 107 -6.05 21.19 14.43
C VAL A 107 -6.24 20.76 15.90
N PRO A 108 -6.49 19.48 16.17
CA PRO A 108 -6.72 19.02 17.53
C PRO A 108 -5.44 19.08 18.39
N GLU A 109 -5.60 19.39 19.66
CA GLU A 109 -4.53 19.15 20.64
C GLU A 109 -4.36 17.66 20.87
N VAL A 110 -3.13 17.15 20.72
CA VAL A 110 -2.82 15.72 20.87
C VAL A 110 -2.00 15.50 22.14
N GLU A 111 -2.52 14.69 23.05
CA GLU A 111 -1.74 14.18 24.16
C GLU A 111 -0.80 13.07 23.65
N LYS A 112 0.50 13.23 23.85
CA LYS A 112 1.49 12.26 23.41
C LYS A 112 1.32 10.94 24.16
N ALA A 113 1.49 9.85 23.44
CA ALA A 113 1.48 8.50 23.98
C ALA A 113 2.85 7.83 23.78
N GLN A 114 3.03 6.67 24.38
CA GLN A 114 4.17 5.80 24.09
C GLN A 114 3.74 4.73 23.12
N PHE A 115 4.41 4.69 21.97
CA PHE A 115 4.30 3.61 20.98
C PHE A 115 5.62 2.85 20.93
N THR A 116 5.57 1.54 21.02
CA THR A 116 6.73 0.66 20.88
C THR A 116 6.48 -0.28 19.71
N ALA A 117 7.23 -0.09 18.65
CA ALA A 117 7.16 -0.95 17.48
C ALA A 117 7.83 -2.30 17.78
N GLU A 118 7.33 -3.37 17.20
CA GLU A 118 8.01 -4.66 17.20
C GLU A 118 9.22 -4.65 16.27
N GLU A 119 10.00 -5.72 16.28
CA GLU A 119 11.00 -5.93 15.25
C GLU A 119 10.30 -6.12 13.89
N LEU A 120 10.97 -5.67 12.84
CA LEU A 120 10.43 -5.68 11.49
C LEU A 120 9.98 -7.08 11.08
N ASN A 121 8.71 -7.24 10.76
CA ASN A 121 8.19 -8.50 10.24
C ASN A 121 8.55 -8.66 8.76
N THR A 122 9.60 -9.43 8.51
CA THR A 122 10.12 -9.69 7.15
C THR A 122 9.25 -10.60 6.31
N ASP A 123 8.24 -11.26 6.90
CA ASP A 123 7.30 -12.10 6.14
C ASP A 123 6.46 -11.27 5.15
N TYR A 124 6.29 -9.97 5.42
CA TYR A 124 5.55 -9.03 4.56
C TYR A 124 6.44 -8.20 3.64
N ILE A 125 7.77 -8.45 3.65
CA ILE A 125 8.74 -7.67 2.87
C ILE A 125 9.52 -8.61 1.98
N ALA A 126 9.70 -8.23 0.71
CA ALA A 126 10.64 -8.87 -0.18
C ALA A 126 11.89 -7.98 -0.35
N THR A 127 13.04 -8.61 -0.43
CA THR A 127 14.31 -7.96 -0.78
C THR A 127 14.66 -8.23 -2.24
N LYS A 128 15.59 -7.44 -2.78
CA LYS A 128 16.12 -7.66 -4.13
C LYS A 128 16.74 -9.05 -4.27
N GLU A 129 17.51 -9.48 -3.27
CA GLU A 129 18.17 -10.79 -3.24
C GLU A 129 17.15 -11.94 -3.25
N GLU A 130 16.00 -11.80 -2.55
CA GLU A 130 14.93 -12.79 -2.63
C GLU A 130 14.35 -12.87 -4.04
N ILE A 131 14.12 -11.74 -4.70
CA ILE A 131 13.59 -11.71 -6.07
C ILE A 131 14.60 -12.33 -7.04
N GLU A 132 15.87 -11.99 -6.94
CA GLU A 132 16.95 -12.62 -7.72
C GLU A 132 16.99 -14.13 -7.50
N GLY A 133 16.79 -14.59 -6.27
CA GLY A 133 16.65 -16.00 -5.92
C GLY A 133 15.48 -16.67 -6.66
N TYR A 134 14.31 -16.04 -6.68
CA TYR A 134 13.12 -16.54 -7.38
C TYR A 134 13.32 -16.59 -8.90
N LEU A 135 14.08 -15.67 -9.48
CA LEU A 135 14.38 -15.68 -10.92
C LEU A 135 15.40 -16.78 -11.29
N ASN A 136 16.35 -17.06 -10.40
CA ASN A 136 17.35 -18.11 -10.62
C ASN A 136 16.77 -19.52 -10.42
N GLU A 137 15.87 -19.67 -9.44
CA GLU A 137 15.20 -20.92 -9.11
C GLU A 137 13.68 -20.69 -9.04
N PRO A 138 12.99 -20.62 -10.21
CA PRO A 138 11.56 -20.34 -10.26
C PRO A 138 10.73 -21.39 -9.50
N GLN A 139 9.77 -20.90 -8.71
CA GLN A 139 8.82 -21.70 -7.95
C GLN A 139 7.41 -21.42 -8.47
N GLU A 140 6.62 -22.46 -8.70
CA GLU A 140 5.27 -22.35 -9.28
C GLU A 140 4.27 -21.61 -8.37
N ASP A 141 4.54 -21.58 -7.08
CA ASP A 141 3.70 -20.95 -6.07
C ASP A 141 4.13 -19.51 -5.72
N ILE A 142 5.18 -18.98 -6.37
CA ILE A 142 5.63 -17.58 -6.19
C ILE A 142 5.36 -16.78 -7.46
N LEU A 143 4.70 -15.65 -7.30
CA LEU A 143 4.33 -14.75 -8.38
C LEU A 143 4.84 -13.34 -8.11
N LEU A 144 5.52 -12.75 -9.09
CA LEU A 144 5.89 -11.34 -9.08
C LEU A 144 4.77 -10.50 -9.71
N LEU A 145 4.26 -9.49 -8.99
CA LEU A 145 3.15 -8.65 -9.42
C LEU A 145 3.61 -7.22 -9.61
N ASP A 146 3.64 -6.76 -10.86
CA ASP A 146 3.86 -5.35 -11.19
C ASP A 146 2.54 -4.59 -11.11
N THR A 147 2.45 -3.64 -10.17
CA THR A 147 1.23 -2.86 -9.94
C THR A 147 1.24 -1.50 -10.61
N ARG A 148 2.17 -1.27 -11.55
CA ARG A 148 2.31 -0.03 -12.33
C ARG A 148 1.31 0.04 -13.48
N THR A 149 1.43 1.07 -14.30
CA THR A 149 0.63 1.21 -15.53
C THR A 149 1.16 0.30 -16.65
N GLN A 150 0.32 0.09 -17.68
CA GLN A 150 0.71 -0.66 -18.86
C GLN A 150 1.93 -0.04 -19.56
N GLU A 151 2.01 1.30 -19.59
CA GLU A 151 3.11 2.03 -20.24
C GLU A 151 4.43 1.84 -19.46
N GLU A 152 4.36 1.89 -18.11
CA GLU A 152 5.55 1.65 -17.26
C GLU A 152 6.03 0.20 -17.41
N TYR A 153 5.10 -0.75 -17.43
CA TYR A 153 5.40 -2.18 -17.63
C TYR A 153 6.04 -2.43 -19.00
N ALA A 154 5.47 -1.86 -20.06
CA ALA A 154 5.99 -2.00 -21.42
C ALA A 154 7.37 -1.36 -21.61
N ALA A 155 7.71 -0.33 -20.85
CA ALA A 155 9.03 0.29 -20.85
C ALA A 155 10.11 -0.53 -20.11
N GLY A 156 9.72 -1.60 -19.42
CA GLY A 156 10.58 -2.53 -18.69
C GLY A 156 9.98 -2.95 -17.36
N THR A 157 10.18 -4.21 -17.00
CA THR A 157 9.67 -4.81 -15.75
C THR A 157 10.67 -5.80 -15.17
N ILE A 158 10.43 -6.27 -13.95
CA ILE A 158 11.17 -7.40 -13.38
C ILE A 158 10.80 -8.66 -14.16
N PRO A 159 11.77 -9.45 -14.69
CA PRO A 159 11.48 -10.62 -15.49
C PRO A 159 10.45 -11.57 -14.85
N GLY A 160 9.55 -12.11 -15.67
CA GLY A 160 8.51 -13.03 -15.21
C GLY A 160 7.38 -12.42 -14.40
N SER A 161 7.35 -11.08 -14.20
CA SER A 161 6.26 -10.45 -13.49
C SER A 161 4.98 -10.36 -14.33
N VAL A 162 3.85 -10.47 -13.63
CA VAL A 162 2.50 -10.27 -14.18
C VAL A 162 2.07 -8.84 -13.88
N LEU A 163 1.51 -8.15 -14.87
CA LEU A 163 0.97 -6.82 -14.69
C LEU A 163 -0.46 -6.87 -14.14
N TYR A 164 -0.70 -6.16 -13.05
CA TYR A 164 -2.03 -5.79 -12.61
C TYR A 164 -2.02 -4.37 -12.06
N ASN A 165 -2.47 -3.41 -12.86
CA ASN A 165 -2.48 -2.00 -12.47
C ASN A 165 -3.28 -1.81 -11.18
N PHE A 166 -2.67 -1.16 -10.17
CA PHE A 166 -3.28 -0.90 -8.86
C PHE A 166 -4.66 -0.23 -8.93
N GLU A 167 -4.93 0.56 -9.97
CA GLU A 167 -6.23 1.21 -10.17
C GLU A 167 -7.37 0.22 -10.37
N ASN A 168 -7.08 -0.99 -10.86
CA ASN A 168 -8.07 -2.05 -11.03
C ASN A 168 -8.61 -2.58 -9.69
N ASN A 169 -7.95 -2.29 -8.57
CA ASN A 169 -8.45 -2.59 -7.24
C ASN A 169 -9.59 -1.67 -6.80
N ASN A 170 -9.87 -0.61 -7.54
CA ASN A 170 -10.82 0.42 -7.15
C ASN A 170 -12.03 0.47 -8.08
N TYR A 171 -13.17 0.87 -7.53
CA TYR A 171 -14.28 1.40 -8.32
C TYR A 171 -13.93 2.80 -8.87
N SER A 172 -14.72 3.30 -9.80
CA SER A 172 -14.59 4.66 -10.35
C SER A 172 -14.64 5.77 -9.30
N THR A 173 -15.23 5.49 -8.13
CA THR A 173 -15.27 6.38 -6.97
C THR A 173 -13.92 6.53 -6.24
N GLY A 174 -12.92 5.71 -6.57
CA GLY A 174 -11.65 5.62 -5.85
C GLY A 174 -11.67 4.71 -4.61
N ALA A 175 -12.83 4.17 -4.25
CA ALA A 175 -12.93 3.17 -3.19
C ALA A 175 -12.44 1.80 -3.68
N PHE A 176 -11.83 1.00 -2.81
CA PHE A 176 -11.54 -0.40 -3.10
C PHE A 176 -12.81 -1.15 -3.49
N LYS A 177 -12.71 -2.02 -4.45
CA LYS A 177 -13.72 -3.02 -4.76
C LYS A 177 -14.01 -3.91 -3.55
N SER A 178 -15.15 -4.58 -3.56
CA SER A 178 -15.48 -5.53 -2.50
C SER A 178 -14.42 -6.64 -2.43
N PRO A 179 -14.21 -7.26 -1.24
CA PRO A 179 -13.28 -8.40 -1.12
C PRO A 179 -13.56 -9.51 -2.13
N LYS A 180 -14.84 -9.76 -2.44
CA LYS A 180 -15.26 -10.77 -3.41
C LYS A 180 -14.89 -10.37 -4.84
N ASP A 181 -15.07 -9.10 -5.21
CA ASP A 181 -14.74 -8.62 -6.56
C ASP A 181 -13.22 -8.65 -6.76
N ILE A 182 -12.44 -8.18 -5.77
CA ILE A 182 -10.98 -8.31 -5.79
C ILE A 182 -10.56 -9.76 -5.99
N GLN A 183 -11.12 -10.68 -5.20
CA GLN A 183 -10.78 -12.10 -5.29
C GLN A 183 -11.10 -12.67 -6.69
N ASN A 184 -12.27 -12.33 -7.24
CA ASN A 184 -12.65 -12.78 -8.57
C ASN A 184 -11.71 -12.21 -9.65
N ASP A 185 -11.44 -10.91 -9.63
CA ASP A 185 -10.58 -10.24 -10.62
C ASP A 185 -9.16 -10.87 -10.65
N TYR A 186 -8.61 -11.21 -9.48
CA TYR A 186 -7.29 -11.84 -9.40
C TYR A 186 -7.31 -13.31 -9.82
N ILE A 187 -8.32 -14.07 -9.42
CA ILE A 187 -8.49 -15.47 -9.85
C ILE A 187 -8.68 -15.58 -11.37
N ASP A 188 -9.42 -14.65 -11.97
CA ASP A 188 -9.65 -14.61 -13.43
C ASP A 188 -8.37 -14.45 -14.24
N ILE A 189 -7.32 -13.88 -13.65
CA ILE A 189 -5.98 -13.79 -14.26
C ILE A 189 -4.99 -14.82 -13.73
N GLY A 190 -5.48 -15.84 -12.99
CA GLY A 190 -4.67 -16.95 -12.49
C GLY A 190 -3.92 -16.68 -11.19
N ILE A 191 -4.26 -15.63 -10.45
CA ILE A 191 -3.65 -15.29 -9.16
C ILE A 191 -4.57 -15.76 -8.02
N THR A 192 -4.13 -16.78 -7.27
CA THR A 192 -4.92 -17.44 -6.25
C THR A 192 -4.38 -17.22 -4.84
N PRO A 193 -5.23 -17.36 -3.77
CA PRO A 193 -4.82 -17.08 -2.40
C PRO A 193 -3.75 -18.02 -1.80
N ASP A 194 -3.49 -19.14 -2.42
CA ASP A 194 -2.47 -20.13 -2.02
C ASP A 194 -1.06 -19.77 -2.51
N GLN A 195 -0.97 -18.90 -3.50
CA GLN A 195 0.31 -18.40 -4.01
C GLN A 195 0.93 -17.34 -3.08
N THR A 196 2.25 -17.28 -3.08
CA THR A 196 3.00 -16.14 -2.52
C THR A 196 3.09 -15.04 -3.57
N ILE A 197 2.53 -13.87 -3.27
CA ILE A 197 2.49 -12.75 -4.20
C ILE A 197 3.49 -11.70 -3.73
N VAL A 198 4.54 -11.50 -4.51
CA VAL A 198 5.54 -10.46 -4.29
C VAL A 198 5.23 -9.28 -5.20
N MET A 199 4.73 -8.19 -4.62
CA MET A 199 4.29 -7.05 -5.39
C MET A 199 5.26 -5.87 -5.34
N PHE A 200 5.32 -5.13 -6.43
CA PHE A 200 6.12 -3.92 -6.53
C PHE A 200 5.44 -2.89 -7.43
N CYS A 201 5.89 -1.65 -7.32
CA CYS A 201 5.59 -0.60 -8.28
C CYS A 201 6.85 0.24 -8.51
N LYS A 202 6.73 1.53 -8.83
CA LYS A 202 7.92 2.38 -9.00
C LYS A 202 8.67 2.61 -7.68
N THR A 203 7.95 2.90 -6.58
CA THR A 203 8.49 3.27 -5.25
C THR A 203 7.65 2.71 -4.11
N SER A 204 7.09 1.51 -4.26
CA SER A 204 6.29 0.71 -3.31
C SER A 204 4.95 1.27 -2.81
N ILE A 205 4.57 2.50 -3.15
CA ILE A 205 3.31 3.11 -2.64
C ILE A 205 2.06 2.46 -3.27
N ARG A 206 2.02 2.32 -4.62
CA ARG A 206 0.94 1.61 -5.33
C ARG A 206 0.93 0.12 -4.97
N GLY A 207 2.12 -0.46 -4.75
CA GLY A 207 2.26 -1.83 -4.25
C GLY A 207 1.63 -2.02 -2.86
N ALA A 208 1.81 -1.06 -1.94
CA ALA A 208 1.16 -1.10 -0.62
C ALA A 208 -0.38 -1.03 -0.73
N GLN A 209 -0.92 -0.26 -1.69
CA GLN A 209 -2.35 -0.21 -1.98
C GLN A 209 -2.87 -1.58 -2.44
N SER A 210 -2.17 -2.23 -3.38
CA SER A 210 -2.54 -3.57 -3.86
C SER A 210 -2.39 -4.62 -2.76
N PHE A 211 -1.38 -4.48 -1.89
CA PHE A 211 -1.21 -5.34 -0.70
C PHE A 211 -2.44 -5.25 0.22
N ALA A 212 -2.89 -4.03 0.55
CA ALA A 212 -4.06 -3.83 1.40
C ALA A 212 -5.34 -4.39 0.77
N ALA A 213 -5.53 -4.22 -0.55
CA ALA A 213 -6.66 -4.76 -1.29
C ALA A 213 -6.71 -6.30 -1.22
N LEU A 214 -5.59 -6.96 -1.53
CA LEU A 214 -5.46 -8.41 -1.47
C LEU A 214 -5.59 -8.95 -0.04
N TYR A 215 -4.95 -8.30 0.93
CA TYR A 215 -5.05 -8.70 2.33
C TYR A 215 -6.51 -8.65 2.82
N ASN A 216 -7.25 -7.60 2.47
CA ASN A 216 -8.67 -7.47 2.77
C ASN A 216 -9.52 -8.53 2.04
N ALA A 217 -9.10 -8.98 0.84
CA ALA A 217 -9.75 -10.05 0.07
C ALA A 217 -9.40 -11.47 0.56
N GLY A 218 -8.60 -11.61 1.63
CA GLY A 218 -8.30 -12.90 2.25
C GLY A 218 -6.98 -13.54 1.82
N TYR A 219 -6.19 -12.91 0.95
CA TYR A 219 -4.83 -13.35 0.65
C TYR A 219 -3.93 -13.12 1.87
N ARG A 220 -3.01 -14.04 2.15
CA ARG A 220 -2.14 -13.94 3.34
C ARG A 220 -0.65 -14.07 3.01
N ASN A 221 -0.29 -14.79 1.96
CA ASN A 221 1.09 -14.94 1.52
C ASN A 221 1.47 -13.74 0.62
N LEU A 222 1.61 -12.56 1.24
CA LEU A 222 1.83 -11.31 0.54
C LEU A 222 3.16 -10.70 0.97
N LYS A 223 3.96 -10.27 0.01
CA LYS A 223 5.19 -9.51 0.25
C LYS A 223 5.20 -8.23 -0.59
N LEU A 224 5.68 -7.14 -0.02
CA LEU A 224 5.94 -5.90 -0.74
C LEU A 224 7.45 -5.75 -0.94
N TYR A 225 7.89 -5.59 -2.18
CA TYR A 225 9.27 -5.22 -2.49
C TYR A 225 9.43 -3.72 -2.28
N ASP A 226 10.00 -3.34 -1.13
CA ASP A 226 10.05 -1.94 -0.68
C ASP A 226 11.03 -1.09 -1.49
N GLY A 227 12.15 -1.64 -1.94
CA GLY A 227 13.09 -0.98 -2.86
C GLY A 227 12.51 -0.74 -4.26
N ALA A 228 11.55 -1.57 -4.65
CA ALA A 228 10.72 -1.43 -5.85
C ALA A 228 11.49 -1.36 -7.18
N TRP A 229 10.84 -0.87 -8.24
CA TRP A 229 11.45 -0.73 -9.56
C TRP A 229 12.67 0.19 -9.57
N VAL A 230 12.69 1.23 -8.73
CA VAL A 230 13.81 2.17 -8.69
C VAL A 230 15.11 1.50 -8.20
N GLU A 231 15.04 0.59 -7.23
CA GLU A 231 16.20 -0.21 -6.82
C GLU A 231 16.56 -1.25 -7.87
N TRP A 232 15.57 -1.93 -8.43
CA TRP A 232 15.79 -2.95 -9.45
C TRP A 232 16.49 -2.39 -10.67
N SER A 233 16.00 -1.28 -11.21
CA SER A 233 16.51 -0.66 -12.43
C SER A 233 17.82 0.12 -12.27
N ASP A 234 18.25 0.39 -11.05
CA ASP A 234 19.53 1.08 -10.76
C ASP A 234 20.75 0.14 -10.82
N SER A 235 20.54 -1.14 -11.05
CA SER A 235 21.63 -2.12 -11.11
C SER A 235 21.97 -2.49 -12.57
N ASP A 236 23.22 -2.32 -12.92
CA ASP A 236 23.79 -2.71 -14.25
C ASP A 236 23.78 -4.25 -14.48
N GLU A 237 23.46 -5.04 -13.45
CA GLU A 237 23.62 -6.50 -13.48
C GLU A 237 22.32 -7.28 -13.68
N VAL A 238 21.15 -6.62 -13.65
CA VAL A 238 19.87 -7.33 -13.69
C VAL A 238 19.12 -7.05 -14.98
N PRO A 239 18.73 -8.11 -15.73
CA PRO A 239 18.00 -7.93 -16.98
C PRO A 239 16.65 -7.26 -16.72
N ALA A 240 16.38 -6.14 -17.40
CA ALA A 240 15.02 -5.69 -17.65
C ALA A 240 14.50 -6.47 -18.87
N GLU A 241 13.42 -7.22 -18.71
CA GLU A 241 12.82 -7.93 -19.83
C GLU A 241 11.81 -7.02 -20.54
N GLU A 242 11.86 -6.99 -21.89
CA GLU A 242 10.71 -6.50 -22.64
C GLU A 242 9.57 -7.52 -22.46
N PRO A 243 8.36 -7.07 -22.09
CA PRO A 243 7.29 -7.99 -21.71
C PRO A 243 6.89 -8.87 -22.91
N ALA A 244 6.76 -10.17 -22.66
CA ALA A 244 6.03 -11.05 -23.56
C ALA A 244 4.57 -10.54 -23.68
N ASP A 245 3.97 -10.63 -24.88
CA ASP A 245 2.59 -10.23 -25.15
C ASP A 245 1.62 -10.85 -24.12
N THR A 246 1.35 -10.14 -23.04
CA THR A 246 0.38 -10.56 -22.03
C THR A 246 -0.99 -10.04 -22.47
N PRO A 247 -2.03 -10.89 -22.53
CA PRO A 247 -3.38 -10.42 -22.86
C PRO A 247 -3.83 -9.35 -21.89
N ALA A 248 -4.38 -8.26 -22.40
CA ALA A 248 -4.95 -7.19 -21.61
C ALA A 248 -6.03 -7.77 -20.66
N PRO A 249 -6.09 -7.33 -19.39
CA PRO A 249 -7.16 -7.73 -18.50
C PRO A 249 -8.52 -7.36 -19.10
N PRO A 250 -9.58 -8.16 -18.85
CA PRO A 250 -10.90 -7.88 -19.36
C PRO A 250 -11.38 -6.50 -18.90
N PRO A 251 -12.15 -5.78 -19.74
CA PRO A 251 -12.69 -4.48 -19.37
C PRO A 251 -13.53 -4.61 -18.12
N SER A 252 -13.28 -3.71 -17.14
CA SER A 252 -14.04 -3.64 -15.90
C SER A 252 -15.55 -3.65 -16.24
N SER A 253 -16.29 -4.59 -15.64
CA SER A 253 -17.74 -4.64 -15.77
C SER A 253 -18.30 -3.27 -15.37
N SER A 254 -18.90 -2.60 -16.36
CA SER A 254 -19.58 -1.31 -16.19
C SER A 254 -20.62 -1.40 -15.08
N ASP A 255 -20.62 -0.37 -14.25
CA ASP A 255 -21.60 -0.04 -13.25
C ASP A 255 -23.00 -0.54 -13.58
N GLY A 256 -23.48 -1.53 -12.85
CA GLY A 256 -24.88 -1.87 -12.74
C GLY A 256 -25.56 -0.86 -11.83
N SER A 257 -26.47 -0.11 -12.41
CA SER A 257 -27.41 0.82 -11.80
C SER A 257 -28.12 0.30 -10.57
#